data_d518e8315db9a16dd45a18add3cc555e
#
_entry.id   d518e8315db9a16dd45a18add3cc555e
#
_cell.length_a   1.000
_cell.length_b   1.000
_cell.length_c   1.000
_cell.angle_alpha   90.00
_cell.angle_beta   90.00
_cell.angle_gamma   90.00
#
_symmetry.space_group_name_H-M   'P 1'
#
loop_
_entity.id
_entity.type
_entity.pdbx_description
1 polymer ?
#
loop_
_entity_poly.entity_id
_entity_poly.type
_entity_poly.pdbx_seq_one_letter_code
_entity_poly.pdbx_strand_id
1 'polypeptide(L)'
;SGYRWIIDPIDGTTNFAHKLPLYGVSVALEQIETKTPVLGIVLVPALNQCYHAILGEGAFCDKKPIKVSQTQTMKDSLFTTGFPYDRNNSLDVLLTYYK
;
A
#
# COMPACT_ATOMS: atom_id res chain seq x y z
N SER A 1 11.59 22.66 10.28
CA SER A 1 11.55 21.20 10.45
C SER A 1 10.22 20.78 11.05
N GLY A 2 9.57 19.81 10.48
CA GLY A 2 8.29 19.37 10.98
C GLY A 2 7.87 18.02 10.40
N TYR A 3 6.77 17.52 10.91
CA TYR A 3 6.16 16.28 10.45
C TYR A 3 4.71 16.53 10.06
N ARG A 4 4.20 15.71 9.15
CA ARG A 4 2.78 15.69 8.81
C ARG A 4 2.23 14.27 8.79
N TRP A 5 0.97 14.14 9.17
CA TRP A 5 0.22 12.92 9.00
C TRP A 5 -0.36 12.85 7.59
N ILE A 6 -0.24 11.71 6.98
CA ILE A 6 -0.88 11.38 5.70
C ILE A 6 -1.80 10.20 6.00
N ILE A 7 -3.09 10.38 5.74
CA ILE A 7 -4.11 9.40 6.13
C ILE A 7 -4.99 9.10 4.94
N ASP A 8 -5.09 7.82 4.58
CA ASP A 8 -6.12 7.29 3.71
C ASP A 8 -7.10 6.46 4.56
N PRO A 9 -8.29 6.98 4.84
CA PRO A 9 -9.23 6.32 5.75
C PRO A 9 -9.85 5.06 5.16
N ILE A 10 -9.94 4.93 3.84
CA ILE A 10 -10.38 3.70 3.16
C ILE A 10 -9.61 3.57 1.84
N ASP A 11 -8.48 2.90 1.89
CA ASP A 11 -7.79 2.42 0.71
C ASP A 11 -8.47 1.15 0.19
N GLY A 12 -8.73 1.09 -1.11
CA GLY A 12 -9.52 0.02 -1.71
C GLY A 12 -11.04 0.25 -1.60
N THR A 13 -11.50 1.48 -1.83
CA THR A 13 -12.92 1.88 -1.74
C THR A 13 -13.84 1.06 -2.63
N THR A 14 -13.39 0.67 -3.82
CA THR A 14 -14.16 -0.20 -4.72
C THR A 14 -14.36 -1.59 -4.11
N ASN A 15 -13.32 -2.18 -3.53
CA ASN A 15 -13.40 -3.45 -2.84
C ASN A 15 -14.35 -3.36 -1.63
N PHE A 16 -14.21 -2.29 -0.85
CA PHE A 16 -15.08 -2.04 0.30
C PHE A 16 -16.55 -1.95 -0.11
N ALA A 17 -16.88 -1.18 -1.15
CA ALA A 17 -18.24 -1.02 -1.66
C ALA A 17 -18.84 -2.34 -2.16
N HIS A 18 -18.02 -3.24 -2.70
CA HIS A 18 -18.42 -4.56 -3.18
C HIS A 18 -18.29 -5.67 -2.13
N LYS A 19 -18.03 -5.33 -0.88
CA LYS A 19 -17.89 -6.28 0.24
C LYS A 19 -16.74 -7.28 0.05
N LEU A 20 -15.71 -6.91 -0.73
CA LEU A 20 -14.48 -7.69 -0.82
C LEU A 20 -13.59 -7.34 0.39
N PRO A 21 -12.98 -8.32 1.05
CA PRO A 21 -12.23 -8.12 2.29
C PRO A 21 -10.83 -7.50 2.08
N LEU A 22 -10.56 -6.91 0.94
CA LEU A 22 -9.28 -6.32 0.55
C LEU A 22 -9.38 -4.79 0.54
N TYR A 23 -9.44 -4.21 1.71
CA TYR A 23 -9.40 -2.77 1.96
C TYR A 23 -8.69 -2.49 3.28
N GLY A 24 -8.19 -1.28 3.44
CA GLY A 24 -7.43 -0.93 4.64
C GLY A 24 -7.53 0.54 5.00
N VAL A 25 -7.04 0.84 6.19
CA VAL A 25 -6.75 2.19 6.66
C VAL A 25 -5.25 2.38 6.61
N SER A 26 -4.77 3.39 5.91
CA SER A 26 -3.35 3.70 5.80
C SER A 26 -3.04 5.01 6.51
N VAL A 27 -2.03 4.98 7.37
CA VAL A 27 -1.57 6.16 8.11
C VAL A 27 -0.04 6.22 8.01
N ALA A 28 0.49 7.36 7.64
CA ALA A 28 1.91 7.61 7.62
C ALA A 28 2.28 8.92 8.32
N LEU A 29 3.44 8.93 8.95
CA LEU A 29 4.09 10.14 9.43
C LEU A 29 5.27 10.45 8.52
N GLU A 30 5.23 11.61 7.88
CA GLU A 30 6.26 12.05 6.94
C GLU A 30 7.04 13.23 7.51
N GLN A 31 8.35 13.19 7.37
CA GLN A 31 9.17 14.37 7.57
C GLN A 31 9.01 15.31 6.38
N ILE A 32 8.56 16.54 6.63
CA ILE A 32 8.13 17.48 5.58
C ILE A 32 9.27 17.86 4.64
N GLU A 33 10.44 18.16 5.18
CA GLU A 33 11.59 18.67 4.40
C GLU A 33 12.13 17.63 3.41
N THR A 34 12.27 16.39 3.86
CA THR A 34 12.85 15.30 3.07
C THR A 34 11.81 14.50 2.31
N LYS A 35 10.53 14.70 2.60
CA LYS A 35 9.41 13.89 2.12
C LYS A 35 9.61 12.39 2.39
N THR A 36 10.25 12.09 3.52
CA THR A 36 10.56 10.72 3.91
C THR A 36 9.52 10.22 4.91
N PRO A 37 8.82 9.13 4.64
CA PRO A 37 8.00 8.46 5.64
C PRO A 37 8.88 7.90 6.75
N VAL A 38 8.62 8.29 7.98
CA VAL A 38 9.37 7.81 9.16
C VAL A 38 8.59 6.76 9.95
N LEU A 39 7.29 6.72 9.78
CA LEU A 39 6.40 5.71 10.34
C LEU A 39 5.28 5.42 9.35
N GLY A 40 4.89 4.16 9.25
CA GLY A 40 3.74 3.74 8.47
C GLY A 40 2.94 2.67 9.19
N ILE A 41 1.62 2.75 9.09
CA ILE A 41 0.69 1.77 9.62
C ILE A 41 -0.35 1.47 8.54
N VAL A 42 -0.63 0.20 8.30
CA VAL A 42 -1.75 -0.25 7.48
C VAL A 42 -2.57 -1.26 8.28
N LEU A 43 -3.80 -0.89 8.56
CA LEU A 43 -4.76 -1.78 9.19
C LEU A 43 -5.66 -2.40 8.11
N VAL A 44 -5.78 -3.72 8.11
CA VAL A 44 -6.68 -4.49 7.23
C VAL A 44 -7.79 -5.12 8.09
N PRO A 45 -8.89 -4.41 8.34
CA PRO A 45 -9.86 -4.81 9.37
C PRO A 45 -10.52 -6.17 9.09
N ALA A 46 -10.85 -6.44 7.84
CA ALA A 46 -11.52 -7.69 7.46
C ALA A 46 -10.64 -8.94 7.67
N LEU A 47 -9.31 -8.77 7.68
CA LEU A 47 -8.35 -9.84 7.96
C LEU A 47 -7.80 -9.80 9.37
N ASN A 48 -8.21 -8.80 10.18
CA ASN A 48 -7.70 -8.55 11.52
C ASN A 48 -6.16 -8.48 11.57
N GLN A 49 -5.57 -7.77 10.59
CA GLN A 49 -4.12 -7.63 10.45
C GLN A 49 -3.72 -6.16 10.58
N CYS A 50 -2.64 -5.93 11.32
CA CYS A 50 -2.04 -4.62 11.48
C CYS A 50 -0.56 -4.67 11.06
N TYR A 51 -0.25 -3.98 9.98
CA TYR A 51 1.12 -3.81 9.49
C TYR A 51 1.67 -2.48 10.00
N HIS A 52 2.90 -2.46 10.47
CA HIS A 52 3.56 -1.22 10.83
C HIS A 52 5.07 -1.29 10.59
N ALA A 53 5.64 -0.13 10.36
CA ALA A 53 7.08 0.04 10.22
C ALA A 53 7.52 1.40 10.77
N ILE A 54 8.71 1.44 11.32
CA ILE A 54 9.41 2.66 11.71
C ILE A 54 10.75 2.67 10.97
N LEU A 55 11.13 3.82 10.44
CA LEU A 55 12.37 3.99 9.70
C LEU A 55 13.56 3.51 10.53
N GLY A 56 14.31 2.54 10.00
CA GLY A 56 15.47 1.93 10.66
C GLY A 56 15.16 0.82 11.67
N GLU A 57 13.88 0.54 11.97
CA GLU A 57 13.50 -0.49 12.97
C GLU A 57 12.86 -1.74 12.35
N GLY A 58 12.68 -1.73 11.01
CA GLY A 58 12.08 -2.87 10.30
C GLY A 58 10.56 -2.77 10.19
N ALA A 59 9.95 -3.86 9.71
CA ALA A 59 8.52 -3.96 9.46
C ALA A 59 7.92 -5.17 10.19
N PHE A 60 6.67 -5.04 10.57
CA PHE A 60 5.96 -6.03 11.39
C PHE A 60 4.51 -6.20 10.91
N CYS A 61 3.99 -7.41 11.05
CA CYS A 61 2.56 -7.72 10.97
C CYS A 61 2.13 -8.36 12.30
N ASP A 62 1.15 -7.75 12.98
CA ASP A 62 0.68 -8.20 14.30
C ASP A 62 1.85 -8.46 15.28
N LYS A 63 2.81 -7.53 15.32
CA LYS A 63 4.04 -7.57 16.13
C LYS A 63 5.06 -8.64 15.71
N LYS A 64 4.83 -9.40 14.66
CA LYS A 64 5.79 -10.37 14.12
C LYS A 64 6.60 -9.71 13.01
N PRO A 65 7.93 -9.83 13.00
CA PRO A 65 8.77 -9.29 11.94
C PRO A 65 8.39 -9.87 10.57
N ILE A 66 8.37 -9.01 9.58
CA ILE A 66 8.13 -9.39 8.18
C ILE A 66 9.25 -8.86 7.30
N LYS A 67 9.47 -9.52 6.16
CA LYS A 67 10.43 -9.11 5.13
C LYS A 67 9.81 -9.33 3.76
N VAL A 68 10.31 -8.60 2.76
CA VAL A 68 9.99 -8.84 1.35
C VAL A 68 10.42 -10.25 0.94
N SER A 69 9.75 -10.81 -0.07
CA SER A 69 10.12 -12.11 -0.63
C SER A 69 11.54 -12.06 -1.21
N GLN A 70 12.19 -13.22 -1.31
CA GLN A 70 13.51 -13.36 -1.95
C GLN A 70 13.39 -13.81 -3.41
N THR A 71 12.19 -13.73 -4.00
CA THR A 71 11.94 -14.07 -5.40
C THR A 71 12.71 -13.12 -6.30
N GLN A 72 13.54 -13.69 -7.18
CA GLN A 72 14.44 -12.93 -8.04
C GLN A 72 14.07 -12.95 -9.52
N THR A 73 13.14 -13.82 -9.92
CA THR A 73 12.74 -13.94 -11.32
C THR A 73 11.30 -13.53 -11.52
N MET A 74 10.99 -12.95 -12.67
CA MET A 74 9.61 -12.61 -13.02
C MET A 74 8.73 -13.87 -13.13
N LYS A 75 9.28 -14.98 -13.58
CA LYS A 75 8.57 -16.25 -13.71
C LYS A 75 8.00 -16.75 -12.38
N ASP A 76 8.73 -16.51 -11.28
CA ASP A 76 8.36 -17.02 -9.95
C ASP A 76 7.64 -15.94 -9.11
N SER A 77 7.39 -14.77 -9.71
CA SER A 77 6.75 -13.64 -9.04
C SER A 77 5.24 -13.66 -9.21
N LEU A 78 4.54 -13.21 -8.17
CA LEU A 78 3.12 -12.88 -8.24
C LEU A 78 2.98 -11.37 -8.43
N PHE A 79 2.29 -10.96 -9.49
CA PHE A 79 2.04 -9.56 -9.80
C PHE A 79 0.60 -9.19 -9.55
N THR A 80 0.40 -7.98 -9.08
CA THR A 80 -0.91 -7.34 -9.03
C THR A 80 -0.82 -5.95 -9.63
N THR A 81 -1.92 -5.48 -10.20
CA THR A 81 -2.01 -4.15 -10.77
C THR A 81 -3.39 -3.56 -10.54
N GLY A 82 -3.49 -2.26 -10.66
CA GLY A 82 -4.74 -1.51 -10.59
C GLY A 82 -4.86 -0.52 -11.74
N PHE A 83 -6.09 -0.17 -12.08
CA PHE A 83 -6.38 0.86 -13.08
C PHE A 83 -6.91 2.11 -12.38
N PRO A 84 -6.57 3.32 -12.87
CA PRO A 84 -7.14 4.55 -12.36
C PRO A 84 -8.66 4.60 -12.59
N TYR A 85 -9.35 5.36 -11.74
CA TYR A 85 -10.81 5.50 -11.85
C TYR A 85 -11.26 6.17 -13.15
N ASP A 86 -10.46 7.08 -13.69
CA ASP A 86 -10.69 7.69 -15.02
C ASP A 86 -10.15 6.77 -16.12
N ARG A 87 -10.96 5.77 -16.47
CA ARG A 87 -10.61 4.77 -17.50
C ARG A 87 -10.66 5.32 -18.91
N ASN A 88 -11.45 6.36 -19.15
CA ASN A 88 -11.71 6.85 -20.52
C ASN A 88 -10.51 7.60 -21.13
N ASN A 89 -9.71 8.26 -20.29
CA ASN A 89 -8.55 9.04 -20.75
C ASN A 89 -7.20 8.30 -20.61
N SER A 90 -7.17 7.19 -19.90
CA SER A 90 -5.93 6.50 -19.57
C SER A 90 -5.81 5.08 -20.15
N LEU A 91 -6.88 4.56 -20.75
CA LEU A 91 -6.92 3.16 -21.19
C LEU A 91 -5.89 2.87 -22.28
N ASP A 92 -5.74 3.77 -23.25
CA ASP A 92 -4.78 3.60 -24.35
C ASP A 92 -3.34 3.62 -23.86
N VAL A 93 -3.04 4.50 -22.90
CA VAL A 93 -1.73 4.59 -22.27
C VAL A 93 -1.44 3.31 -21.47
N LEU A 94 -2.40 2.85 -20.67
CA LEU A 94 -2.26 1.62 -19.89
C LEU A 94 -2.07 0.39 -20.77
N LEU A 95 -2.85 0.23 -21.82
CA LEU A 95 -2.73 -0.89 -22.77
C LEU A 95 -1.37 -0.93 -23.48
N THR A 96 -0.67 0.19 -23.56
CA THR A 96 0.70 0.26 -24.12
C THR A 96 1.72 -0.45 -23.23
N TYR A 97 1.51 -0.44 -21.92
CA TYR A 97 2.41 -1.10 -20.97
C TYR A 97 2.15 -2.61 -20.79
N TYR A 98 1.02 -3.12 -21.27
CA TYR A 98 0.63 -4.54 -21.15
C TYR A 98 0.78 -5.34 -22.45
N LYS A 99 1.34 -4.73 -23.49
CA LYS A 99 1.75 -5.42 -24.72
C LYS A 99 3.19 -5.90 -24.64
#